data_5c83529e67b6d9e1a50d6d0842276172
#
_entry.id   5c83529e67b6d9e1a50d6d0842276172
#
_cell.length_a   1.000
_cell.length_b   1.000
_cell.length_c   1.000
_cell.angle_alpha   90.00
_cell.angle_beta   90.00
_cell.angle_gamma   90.00
#
_symmetry.space_group_name_H-M   'P 1'
#
loop_
_entity.id
_entity.type
_entity.pdbx_description
1 polymer ?
#
loop_
_entity_poly.entity_id
_entity_poly.type
_entity_poly.pdbx_seq_one_letter_code
_entity_poly.pdbx_strand_id
1 'polypeptide(L)'
;NGSCNLVMGLARIHNRLLGHSTEQSSAQMLDSSAGGTCLLCNGDQGSELSVGQLLLLLGGNGTSTLAMVRWRHLNAEGLHLGLRYLKGLPRPVWLRRAPGAQTHPGVLQSTPDTGSVWHHGLWLPAGQFGEGENLWLQLVSVNSQTVIPLPAANLTTAQVSRHPLTLT
;
A
#
# COMPACT_ATOMS: atom_id res chain seq x y z
N ASN A 1 -12.28 -3.51 -19.65
CA ASN A 1 -11.47 -4.65 -20.07
C ASN A 1 -10.10 -4.17 -20.54
N GLY A 2 -9.11 -4.33 -19.74
CA GLY A 2 -7.74 -3.94 -20.06
C GLY A 2 -6.76 -4.71 -19.22
N SER A 3 -5.50 -4.57 -19.55
CA SER A 3 -4.42 -5.11 -18.73
C SER A 3 -3.93 -4.06 -17.76
N CYS A 4 -3.42 -4.51 -16.64
CA CYS A 4 -2.76 -3.66 -15.65
C CYS A 4 -1.55 -4.40 -15.10
N ASN A 5 -0.69 -3.66 -14.42
CA ASN A 5 0.45 -4.23 -13.73
C ASN A 5 0.27 -4.10 -12.24
N LEU A 6 0.81 -5.06 -11.51
CA LEU A 6 0.72 -5.12 -10.05
C LEU A 6 2.11 -5.05 -9.46
N VAL A 7 2.25 -4.24 -8.42
CA VAL A 7 3.44 -4.25 -7.55
C VAL A 7 3.00 -4.79 -6.20
N MET A 8 3.65 -5.84 -5.73
CA MET A 8 3.24 -6.57 -4.53
C MET A 8 4.19 -6.31 -3.37
N GLY A 9 3.60 -6.05 -2.21
CA GLY A 9 4.34 -5.91 -0.98
C GLY A 9 4.82 -4.49 -0.71
N LEU A 10 4.86 -4.14 0.57
CA LEU A 10 5.12 -2.76 1.01
C LEU A 10 6.46 -2.23 0.53
N ALA A 11 7.52 -3.04 0.60
CA ALA A 11 8.86 -2.60 0.21
C ALA A 11 8.95 -2.28 -1.28
N ARG A 12 8.35 -3.12 -2.13
CA ARG A 12 8.32 -2.88 -3.57
C ARG A 12 7.45 -1.68 -3.93
N ILE A 13 6.30 -1.55 -3.26
CA ILE A 13 5.41 -0.40 -3.45
C ILE A 13 6.16 0.89 -3.09
N HIS A 14 6.86 0.91 -1.97
CA HIS A 14 7.66 2.05 -1.54
C HIS A 14 8.71 2.41 -2.60
N ASN A 15 9.45 1.42 -3.11
CA ASN A 15 10.45 1.64 -4.14
C ASN A 15 9.83 2.21 -5.43
N ARG A 16 8.68 1.69 -5.82
CA ARG A 16 7.99 2.19 -7.01
C ARG A 16 7.54 3.63 -6.83
N LEU A 17 7.04 3.98 -5.65
CA LEU A 17 6.62 5.35 -5.35
C LEU A 17 7.81 6.32 -5.30
N LEU A 18 9.01 5.82 -5.02
CA LEU A 18 10.25 6.61 -5.14
C LEU A 18 10.66 6.87 -6.60
N GLY A 19 10.03 6.17 -7.55
CA GLY A 19 10.39 6.27 -8.96
C GLY A 19 11.36 5.21 -9.45
N HIS A 20 11.68 4.22 -8.62
CA HIS A 20 12.57 3.12 -9.01
C HIS A 20 11.79 2.05 -9.77
N SER A 21 12.47 1.35 -10.67
CA SER A 21 11.92 0.17 -11.32
C SER A 21 11.79 -0.94 -10.30
N THR A 22 10.65 -1.65 -10.32
CA THR A 22 10.40 -2.77 -9.44
C THR A 22 9.85 -3.93 -10.24
N GLU A 23 9.92 -5.11 -9.67
CA GLU A 23 9.27 -6.29 -10.23
C GLU A 23 7.77 -6.06 -10.30
N GLN A 24 7.19 -6.33 -11.46
CA GLN A 24 5.76 -6.14 -11.72
C GLN A 24 5.19 -7.43 -12.30
N SER A 25 3.91 -7.65 -12.00
CA SER A 25 3.15 -8.75 -12.56
C SER A 25 2.01 -8.21 -13.41
N SER A 26 1.78 -8.83 -14.56
CA SER A 26 0.65 -8.46 -15.42
C SER A 26 -0.62 -9.16 -14.99
N ALA A 27 -1.74 -8.46 -15.12
CA ALA A 27 -3.06 -9.03 -14.85
C ALA A 27 -4.07 -8.46 -15.86
N GLN A 28 -5.12 -9.21 -16.09
CA GLN A 28 -6.25 -8.77 -16.92
C GLN A 28 -7.37 -8.30 -16.00
N MET A 29 -7.86 -7.09 -16.26
CA MET A 29 -9.00 -6.56 -15.52
C MET A 29 -10.29 -7.11 -16.12
N LEU A 30 -11.04 -7.86 -15.34
CA LEU A 30 -12.28 -8.50 -15.79
C LEU A 30 -13.48 -7.61 -15.54
N ASP A 31 -13.49 -6.91 -14.40
CA ASP A 31 -14.60 -6.08 -13.99
C ASP A 31 -14.05 -5.01 -13.05
N SER A 32 -14.66 -3.84 -13.05
CA SER A 32 -14.23 -2.73 -12.21
C SER A 32 -15.41 -1.87 -11.80
N SER A 33 -15.38 -1.38 -10.56
CA SER A 33 -16.35 -0.45 -10.02
C SER A 33 -15.61 0.65 -9.27
N ALA A 34 -16.35 1.58 -8.66
CA ALA A 34 -15.74 2.62 -7.85
C ALA A 34 -15.01 2.08 -6.61
N GLY A 35 -15.43 0.93 -6.09
CA GLY A 35 -14.89 0.36 -4.86
C GLY A 35 -13.81 -0.69 -5.05
N GLY A 36 -13.68 -1.27 -6.25
CA GLY A 36 -12.73 -2.34 -6.46
C GLY A 36 -12.76 -2.92 -7.85
N THR A 37 -12.00 -3.97 -8.03
CA THR A 37 -11.86 -4.63 -9.33
C THR A 37 -11.67 -6.13 -9.17
N CYS A 38 -12.02 -6.87 -10.20
CA CYS A 38 -11.71 -8.30 -10.31
C CYS A 38 -10.64 -8.47 -11.38
N LEU A 39 -9.58 -9.18 -11.04
CA LEU A 39 -8.45 -9.43 -11.92
C LEU A 39 -8.29 -10.92 -12.19
N LEU A 40 -7.75 -11.23 -13.37
CA LEU A 40 -7.28 -12.57 -13.71
C LEU A 40 -5.76 -12.51 -13.83
N CYS A 41 -5.07 -13.28 -13.01
CA CYS A 41 -3.62 -13.36 -12.95
C CYS A 41 -3.15 -14.75 -13.38
N ASN A 42 -1.89 -14.84 -13.74
CA ASN A 42 -1.26 -16.13 -13.97
C ASN A 42 -1.25 -16.94 -12.67
N GLY A 43 -1.61 -18.22 -12.74
CA GLY A 43 -1.65 -19.10 -11.58
C GLY A 43 -0.32 -19.28 -10.86
N ASP A 44 0.80 -19.03 -11.54
CA ASP A 44 2.14 -19.12 -10.96
C ASP A 44 2.39 -18.06 -9.87
N GLN A 45 1.57 -17.02 -9.81
CA GLN A 45 1.69 -15.95 -8.82
C GLN A 45 0.91 -16.24 -7.53
N GLY A 46 0.26 -17.39 -7.45
CA GLY A 46 -0.69 -17.70 -6.39
C GLY A 46 -0.14 -17.64 -4.98
N SER A 47 1.14 -17.98 -4.78
CA SER A 47 1.75 -18.01 -3.44
C SER A 47 2.01 -16.61 -2.87
N GLU A 48 2.15 -15.59 -3.73
CA GLU A 48 2.45 -14.23 -3.32
C GLU A 48 1.20 -13.36 -3.15
N LEU A 49 0.07 -13.80 -3.70
CA LEU A 49 -1.17 -13.02 -3.74
C LEU A 49 -2.19 -13.60 -2.77
N SER A 50 -1.94 -13.41 -1.49
CA SER A 50 -2.85 -13.89 -0.43
C SER A 50 -3.85 -12.81 -0.03
N VAL A 51 -4.96 -13.22 0.58
CA VAL A 51 -5.94 -12.30 1.13
C VAL A 51 -5.27 -11.40 2.17
N GLY A 52 -5.55 -10.10 2.11
CA GLY A 52 -4.91 -9.11 2.96
C GLY A 52 -3.62 -8.54 2.40
N GLN A 53 -3.16 -9.01 1.24
CA GLN A 53 -1.96 -8.48 0.59
C GLN A 53 -2.23 -7.07 0.06
N LEU A 54 -1.29 -6.15 0.33
CA LEU A 54 -1.32 -4.80 -0.20
C LEU A 54 -0.69 -4.79 -1.59
N LEU A 55 -1.35 -4.15 -2.54
CA LEU A 55 -0.92 -4.05 -3.93
C LEU A 55 -0.93 -2.61 -4.38
N LEU A 56 -0.06 -2.29 -5.33
CA LEU A 56 -0.16 -1.06 -6.11
C LEU A 56 -0.55 -1.44 -7.53
N LEU A 57 -1.69 -0.92 -7.98
CA LEU A 57 -2.16 -1.09 -9.35
C LEU A 57 -1.59 0.01 -10.21
N LEU A 58 -0.92 -0.36 -11.28
CA LEU A 58 -0.38 0.58 -12.25
C LEU A 58 -1.27 0.55 -13.49
N GLY A 59 -2.03 1.62 -13.68
CA GLY A 59 -2.87 1.78 -14.85
C GLY A 59 -2.10 2.24 -16.07
N GLY A 60 -2.65 2.00 -17.26
CA GLY A 60 -2.03 2.37 -18.52
C GLY A 60 -1.89 3.88 -18.75
N ASN A 61 -2.58 4.70 -17.96
CA ASN A 61 -2.53 6.16 -18.02
C ASN A 61 -1.56 6.77 -17.00
N GLY A 62 -0.71 5.97 -16.39
CA GLY A 62 0.25 6.43 -15.38
C GLY A 62 -0.31 6.59 -13.98
N THR A 63 -1.58 6.24 -13.75
CA THR A 63 -2.15 6.30 -12.41
C THR A 63 -1.69 5.12 -11.57
N SER A 64 -1.54 5.36 -10.26
CA SER A 64 -1.19 4.33 -9.28
C SER A 64 -2.27 4.33 -8.20
N THR A 65 -2.78 3.16 -7.90
CA THR A 65 -3.85 3.01 -6.90
C THR A 65 -3.49 1.91 -5.93
N LEU A 66 -3.52 2.21 -4.63
CA LEU A 66 -3.39 1.18 -3.62
C LEU A 66 -4.65 0.32 -3.59
N ALA A 67 -4.46 -0.97 -3.40
CA ALA A 67 -5.55 -1.92 -3.29
C ALA A 67 -5.17 -3.06 -2.35
N MET A 68 -6.17 -3.76 -1.87
CA MET A 68 -5.97 -4.90 -0.99
C MET A 68 -6.75 -6.10 -1.50
N VAL A 69 -6.13 -7.27 -1.46
CA VAL A 69 -6.77 -8.51 -1.87
C VAL A 69 -7.86 -8.88 -0.85
N ARG A 70 -9.11 -8.98 -1.31
CA ARG A 70 -10.27 -9.33 -0.49
C ARG A 70 -10.62 -10.80 -0.60
N TRP A 71 -10.48 -11.37 -1.80
CA TRP A 71 -10.71 -12.79 -2.01
C TRP A 71 -9.85 -13.26 -3.19
N ARG A 72 -9.66 -14.55 -3.25
CA ARG A 72 -8.91 -15.20 -4.32
C ARG A 72 -9.56 -16.53 -4.66
N HIS A 73 -9.47 -16.90 -5.94
CA HIS A 73 -9.99 -18.17 -6.43
C HIS A 73 -9.12 -18.66 -7.59
N LEU A 74 -8.53 -19.83 -7.42
CA LEU A 74 -7.71 -20.47 -8.45
C LEU A 74 -8.53 -21.51 -9.18
N ASN A 75 -8.55 -21.45 -10.51
CA ASN A 75 -9.21 -22.43 -11.36
C ASN A 75 -8.39 -22.65 -12.63
N ALA A 76 -8.99 -23.36 -13.63
CA ALA A 76 -8.30 -23.68 -14.87
C ALA A 76 -7.89 -22.45 -15.69
N GLU A 77 -8.59 -21.33 -15.56
CA GLU A 77 -8.25 -20.08 -16.25
C GLU A 77 -7.06 -19.36 -15.62
N GLY A 78 -6.80 -19.58 -14.34
CA GLY A 78 -5.78 -18.92 -13.58
C GLY A 78 -6.28 -18.46 -12.23
N LEU A 79 -5.61 -17.46 -11.67
CA LEU A 79 -5.93 -16.92 -10.35
C LEU A 79 -6.83 -15.69 -10.49
N HIS A 80 -8.06 -15.81 -9.98
CA HIS A 80 -8.98 -14.69 -9.88
C HIS A 80 -8.79 -13.98 -8.55
N LEU A 81 -8.70 -12.66 -8.60
CA LEU A 81 -8.53 -11.81 -7.41
C LEU A 81 -9.65 -10.78 -7.35
N GLY A 82 -10.27 -10.66 -6.19
CA GLY A 82 -11.11 -9.51 -5.89
C GLY A 82 -10.32 -8.51 -5.07
N LEU A 83 -10.22 -7.28 -5.56
CA LEU A 83 -9.47 -6.21 -4.93
C LEU A 83 -10.40 -5.10 -4.48
N ARG A 84 -10.14 -4.57 -3.29
CA ARG A 84 -10.75 -3.35 -2.82
C ARG A 84 -9.77 -2.19 -3.03
N TYR A 85 -10.22 -1.12 -3.66
CA TYR A 85 -9.41 0.10 -3.77
C TYR A 85 -9.30 0.77 -2.41
N LEU A 86 -8.09 1.22 -2.11
CA LEU A 86 -7.80 2.02 -0.93
C LEU A 86 -7.63 3.47 -1.41
N LYS A 87 -8.66 4.28 -1.22
CA LYS A 87 -8.69 5.63 -1.76
C LYS A 87 -7.68 6.52 -1.05
N GLY A 88 -7.05 7.41 -1.80
CA GLY A 88 -6.09 8.36 -1.29
C GLY A 88 -4.81 8.35 -2.09
N LEU A 89 -4.01 9.39 -1.88
CA LEU A 89 -2.72 9.54 -2.55
C LEU A 89 -1.64 8.81 -1.76
N PRO A 90 -1.02 7.76 -2.33
CA PRO A 90 0.07 7.08 -1.66
C PRO A 90 1.39 7.84 -1.87
N ARG A 91 2.17 7.98 -0.81
CA ARG A 91 3.47 8.61 -0.86
C ARG A 91 4.48 7.78 -0.08
N PRO A 92 5.73 7.67 -0.54
CA PRO A 92 6.76 6.94 0.20
C PRO A 92 7.22 7.75 1.39
N VAL A 93 7.46 7.08 2.52
CA VAL A 93 8.02 7.70 3.72
C VAL A 93 9.12 6.81 4.26
N TRP A 94 10.06 7.42 4.98
CA TRP A 94 11.06 6.72 5.75
C TRP A 94 10.74 6.87 7.23
N LEU A 95 10.96 5.80 7.98
CA LEU A 95 10.75 5.77 9.42
C LEU A 95 12.02 5.29 10.10
N ARG A 96 12.31 5.87 11.25
CA ARG A 96 13.42 5.43 12.09
C ARG A 96 13.06 5.63 13.56
N ARG A 97 13.65 4.80 14.42
CA ARG A 97 13.37 4.85 15.86
C ARG A 97 14.10 5.99 16.57
N ALA A 98 15.18 6.50 15.96
CA ALA A 98 15.99 7.59 16.50
C ALA A 98 16.79 8.22 15.37
N PRO A 99 17.26 9.47 15.52
CA PRO A 99 18.21 10.04 14.55
C PRO A 99 19.44 9.15 14.42
N GLY A 100 19.84 8.89 13.18
CA GLY A 100 20.97 8.01 12.88
C GLY A 100 20.67 6.51 12.93
N ALA A 101 19.48 6.12 13.37
CA ALA A 101 19.07 4.71 13.34
C ALA A 101 18.72 4.28 11.91
N GLN A 102 18.63 2.96 11.72
CA GLN A 102 18.26 2.39 10.43
C GLN A 102 16.90 2.90 9.96
N THR A 103 16.81 3.27 8.69
CA THR A 103 15.54 3.66 8.06
C THR A 103 14.74 2.44 7.63
N HIS A 104 13.42 2.57 7.74
CA HIS A 104 12.48 1.54 7.31
C HIS A 104 11.47 2.15 6.34
N PRO A 105 11.11 1.45 5.27
CA PRO A 105 10.13 1.97 4.34
C PRO A 105 8.72 1.88 4.90
N GLY A 106 7.92 2.90 4.61
CA GLY A 106 6.50 2.93 4.85
C GLY A 106 5.78 3.63 3.71
N VAL A 107 4.47 3.55 3.70
CA VAL A 107 3.63 4.25 2.73
C VAL A 107 2.62 5.08 3.48
N LEU A 108 2.63 6.37 3.22
CA LEU A 108 1.64 7.30 3.79
C LEU A 108 0.55 7.53 2.75
N GLN A 109 -0.67 7.25 3.12
CA GLN A 109 -1.84 7.45 2.26
C GLN A 109 -2.66 8.59 2.82
N SER A 110 -2.97 9.57 1.97
CA SER A 110 -3.66 10.79 2.39
C SER A 110 -4.92 10.98 1.58
N THR A 111 -6.05 11.22 2.27
CA THR A 111 -7.34 11.51 1.66
C THR A 111 -7.86 12.83 2.19
N PRO A 112 -8.38 13.73 1.31
CA PRO A 112 -9.05 14.92 1.79
C PRO A 112 -10.41 14.57 2.37
N ASP A 113 -10.77 15.25 3.44
CA ASP A 113 -12.11 15.24 4.01
C ASP A 113 -12.98 16.31 3.34
N THR A 114 -14.29 16.24 3.55
CA THR A 114 -15.24 17.23 3.04
C THR A 114 -15.04 18.62 3.64
N GLY A 115 -14.29 18.75 4.73
CA GLY A 115 -14.01 20.02 5.42
C GLY A 115 -12.61 20.56 5.24
N SER A 116 -11.89 20.19 4.20
CA SER A 116 -10.50 20.60 3.94
C SER A 116 -9.48 19.99 4.93
N VAL A 117 -9.90 19.08 5.77
CA VAL A 117 -8.99 18.33 6.66
C VAL A 117 -8.52 17.09 5.92
N TRP A 118 -7.20 16.82 6.02
CA TRP A 118 -6.62 15.63 5.42
C TRP A 118 -6.56 14.52 6.46
N HIS A 119 -7.01 13.34 6.06
CA HIS A 119 -6.84 12.13 6.85
C HIS A 119 -5.66 11.34 6.31
N HIS A 120 -4.81 10.87 7.20
CA HIS A 120 -3.62 10.12 6.84
C HIS A 120 -3.69 8.72 7.43
N GLY A 121 -3.19 7.77 6.67
CA GLY A 121 -2.97 6.41 7.14
C GLY A 121 -1.55 5.99 6.81
N LEU A 122 -0.86 5.46 7.81
CA LEU A 122 0.51 4.97 7.65
C LEU A 122 0.49 3.46 7.54
N TRP A 123 0.95 2.96 6.40
CA TRP A 123 1.08 1.53 6.14
C TRP A 123 2.48 1.08 6.49
N LEU A 124 2.59 0.07 7.34
CA LEU A 124 3.85 -0.49 7.82
C LEU A 124 3.82 -2.02 7.69
N PRO A 125 4.99 -2.67 7.64
CA PRO A 125 5.01 -4.13 7.78
C PRO A 125 4.41 -4.53 9.12
N ALA A 126 3.62 -5.60 9.11
CA ALA A 126 2.95 -6.08 10.32
C ALA A 126 3.98 -6.47 11.39
N GLY A 127 3.77 -6.00 12.61
CA GLY A 127 4.59 -6.37 13.75
C GLY A 127 5.95 -5.72 13.85
N GLN A 128 6.28 -4.78 12.95
CA GLN A 128 7.61 -4.14 12.96
C GLN A 128 7.76 -3.11 14.07
N PHE A 129 6.71 -2.35 14.33
CA PHE A 129 6.71 -1.29 15.35
C PHE A 129 5.55 -1.48 16.30
N GLY A 130 5.73 -1.05 17.56
CA GLY A 130 4.71 -1.14 18.59
C GLY A 130 3.89 0.13 18.72
N GLU A 131 2.63 -0.04 19.15
CA GLU A 131 1.77 1.09 19.50
C GLU A 131 2.42 1.95 20.58
N GLY A 132 2.36 3.26 20.40
CA GLY A 132 2.96 4.21 21.34
C GLY A 132 4.45 4.42 21.15
N GLU A 133 5.12 3.63 20.31
CA GLU A 133 6.53 3.82 20.00
C GLU A 133 6.72 5.15 19.25
N ASN A 134 7.71 5.95 19.65
CA ASN A 134 8.01 7.20 18.97
C ASN A 134 8.82 6.91 17.71
N LEU A 135 8.34 7.41 16.59
CA LEU A 135 8.98 7.22 15.29
C LEU A 135 9.28 8.56 14.65
N TRP A 136 10.44 8.62 13.99
CA TRP A 136 10.83 9.76 13.17
C TRP A 136 10.35 9.48 11.74
N LEU A 137 9.39 10.28 11.30
CA LEU A 137 8.77 10.14 9.99
C LEU A 137 9.34 11.20 9.05
N GLN A 138 9.82 10.78 7.89
CA GLN A 138 10.33 11.68 6.86
C GLN A 138 9.63 11.38 5.53
N LEU A 139 8.96 12.40 5.00
CA LEU A 139 8.45 12.36 3.62
C LEU A 139 9.62 12.52 2.66
N VAL A 140 9.66 11.69 1.62
CA VAL A 140 10.79 11.69 0.69
C VAL A 140 10.90 13.01 -0.08
N SER A 141 9.78 13.65 -0.38
CA SER A 141 9.75 14.90 -1.14
C SER A 141 10.04 16.15 -0.29
N VAL A 142 10.15 16.00 1.03
CA VAL A 142 10.32 17.13 1.96
C VAL A 142 11.45 16.77 2.92
N ASN A 143 12.40 17.69 3.13
CA ASN A 143 13.54 17.45 4.02
C ASN A 143 13.19 17.59 5.50
N SER A 144 11.93 17.66 5.87
CA SER A 144 11.51 17.78 7.25
C SER A 144 11.18 16.41 7.84
N GLN A 145 11.50 16.25 9.11
CA GLN A 145 11.17 15.07 9.89
C GLN A 145 10.17 15.45 10.98
N THR A 146 9.23 14.57 11.24
CA THR A 146 8.24 14.73 12.28
C THR A 146 8.31 13.53 13.21
N VAL A 147 8.37 13.78 14.52
CA VAL A 147 8.29 12.70 15.49
C VAL A 147 6.83 12.45 15.81
N ILE A 148 6.42 11.19 15.68
CA ILE A 148 5.06 10.79 15.99
C ILE A 148 5.07 9.62 16.97
N PRO A 149 4.16 9.61 17.96
CA PRO A 149 3.85 8.38 18.66
C PRO A 149 2.99 7.54 17.73
N LEU A 150 3.34 6.27 17.55
CA LEU A 150 2.59 5.41 16.63
C LEU A 150 1.21 5.11 17.20
N PRO A 151 0.12 5.52 16.53
CA PRO A 151 -1.23 5.18 17.00
C PRO A 151 -1.51 3.69 16.83
N ALA A 152 -2.54 3.22 17.51
CA ALA A 152 -3.02 1.86 17.33
C ALA A 152 -3.41 1.62 15.87
N ALA A 153 -3.14 0.42 15.37
CA ALA A 153 -3.56 0.04 14.03
C ALA A 153 -5.09 -0.06 13.96
N ASN A 154 -5.67 0.48 12.88
CA ASN A 154 -7.10 0.31 12.60
C ASN A 154 -7.36 -0.80 11.58
N LEU A 155 -6.30 -1.35 10.99
CA LEU A 155 -6.34 -2.50 10.12
C LEU A 155 -5.05 -3.27 10.29
N THR A 156 -5.13 -4.58 10.45
CA THR A 156 -3.97 -5.46 10.53
C THR A 156 -4.24 -6.72 9.72
N THR A 157 -3.29 -7.05 8.85
CA THR A 157 -3.28 -8.32 8.13
C THR A 157 -2.01 -9.07 8.50
N ALA A 158 -1.80 -10.24 7.91
CA ALA A 158 -0.56 -10.98 8.13
C ALA A 158 0.68 -10.23 7.63
N GLN A 159 0.51 -9.34 6.63
CA GLN A 159 1.62 -8.67 5.96
C GLN A 159 1.80 -7.21 6.38
N VAL A 160 0.72 -6.51 6.65
CA VAL A 160 0.76 -5.06 6.86
C VAL A 160 -0.17 -4.63 7.98
N SER A 161 0.13 -3.45 8.54
CA SER A 161 -0.78 -2.75 9.45
C SER A 161 -0.96 -1.32 8.97
N ARG A 162 -2.15 -0.76 9.21
CA ARG A 162 -2.47 0.62 8.89
C ARG A 162 -2.74 1.39 10.17
N HIS A 163 -2.05 2.50 10.34
CA HIS A 163 -2.14 3.35 11.53
C HIS A 163 -2.67 4.72 11.14
N PRO A 164 -3.82 5.15 11.69
CA PRO A 164 -4.32 6.48 11.39
C PRO A 164 -3.41 7.53 12.00
N LEU A 165 -3.05 8.57 11.23
CA LEU A 165 -2.20 9.65 11.69
C LEU A 165 -2.91 10.98 11.57
N THR A 166 -2.62 11.88 12.51
CA THR A 166 -2.92 13.29 12.40
C THR A 166 -1.60 14.02 12.26
N LEU A 167 -1.41 14.69 11.13
CA LEU A 167 -0.22 15.47 10.85
C LEU A 167 -0.61 16.95 10.80
N THR A 168 0.13 17.80 11.50
CA THR A 168 -0.09 19.23 11.51
C THR A 168 0.98 19.98 10.72
#